data_3d4b0225773da143d518a2aa998d133f
#
_entry.id   3d4b0225773da143d518a2aa998d133f
#
_cell.length_a   1.000
_cell.length_b   1.000
_cell.length_c   1.000
_cell.angle_alpha   90.00
_cell.angle_beta   90.00
_cell.angle_gamma   90.00
#
_symmetry.space_group_name_H-M   'P 1'
#
loop_
_entity.id
_entity.type
_entity.pdbx_description
1 polymer ?
#
loop_
_entity_poly.entity_id
_entity_poly.type
_entity_poly.pdbx_seq_one_letter_code
_entity_poly.pdbx_strand_id
1 'polypeptide(L)'
;MYTLTLRRFRKGDEFAVSDVICTTLAISNQADYSPEFIEENIRSHSPEVIAARAEEAHFYVALDGETIIGCGGITGYWGSKEESYLTSIFVLPDYQGKGVGRKIVETLEADEYFHRAWHTEVGSSLTAVSFYRKMGYAFKNGITDTDEYGVVRLEKRKEQ
;
A
#
# COMPACT_ATOMS: atom_id res chain seq x y z
N MET A 1 11.16 3.14 22.78
CA MET A 1 11.12 3.98 21.58
C MET A 1 11.53 3.15 20.36
N TYR A 2 10.73 3.14 19.33
CA TYR A 2 11.09 2.38 18.13
C TYR A 2 11.84 3.26 17.13
N THR A 3 12.65 2.64 16.28
CA THR A 3 13.41 3.33 15.24
C THR A 3 12.85 2.94 13.87
N LEU A 4 12.16 3.88 13.22
CA LEU A 4 11.53 3.64 11.93
C LEU A 4 12.53 3.87 10.79
N THR A 5 12.68 2.85 9.95
CA THR A 5 13.52 2.91 8.76
C THR A 5 12.72 2.43 7.55
N LEU A 6 12.91 3.09 6.42
CA LEU A 6 12.33 2.66 5.13
C LEU A 6 13.48 2.27 4.20
N ARG A 7 13.33 1.13 3.51
CA ARG A 7 14.30 0.71 2.48
C ARG A 7 13.61 -0.09 1.39
N ARG A 8 14.30 -0.26 0.28
CA ARG A 8 13.82 -1.13 -0.80
C ARG A 8 13.72 -2.58 -0.33
N PHE A 9 12.75 -3.28 -0.88
CA PHE A 9 12.57 -4.72 -0.68
C PHE A 9 13.82 -5.46 -1.16
N ARG A 10 14.19 -6.51 -0.44
CA ARG A 10 15.29 -7.41 -0.77
C ARG A 10 14.78 -8.84 -0.83
N LYS A 11 15.42 -9.66 -1.64
CA LYS A 11 15.12 -11.09 -1.67
C LYS A 11 15.25 -11.67 -0.24
N GLY A 12 14.21 -12.38 0.18
CA GLY A 12 14.08 -12.90 1.54
C GLY A 12 13.07 -12.16 2.39
N ASP A 13 12.73 -10.91 2.03
CA ASP A 13 11.73 -10.12 2.75
C ASP A 13 10.30 -10.62 2.53
N GLU A 14 10.05 -11.42 1.48
CA GLU A 14 8.72 -11.86 1.09
C GLU A 14 7.97 -12.59 2.21
N PHE A 15 8.67 -13.30 3.07
CA PHE A 15 8.05 -14.03 4.18
C PHE A 15 7.50 -13.06 5.23
N ALA A 16 8.32 -12.12 5.67
CA ALA A 16 7.92 -11.12 6.67
C ALA A 16 6.85 -10.16 6.10
N VAL A 17 6.98 -9.77 4.84
CA VAL A 17 5.97 -8.91 4.19
C VAL A 17 4.64 -9.62 4.09
N SER A 18 4.63 -10.90 3.70
CA SER A 18 3.41 -11.69 3.67
C SER A 18 2.75 -11.76 5.04
N ASP A 19 3.54 -11.98 6.11
CA ASP A 19 3.02 -12.00 7.47
C ASP A 19 2.40 -10.66 7.87
N VAL A 20 3.03 -9.55 7.53
CA VAL A 20 2.49 -8.21 7.80
C VAL A 20 1.14 -8.03 7.12
N ILE A 21 1.06 -8.35 5.84
CA ILE A 21 -0.16 -8.18 5.05
C ILE A 21 -1.29 -9.06 5.59
N CYS A 22 -1.00 -10.34 5.80
CA CYS A 22 -2.01 -11.29 6.27
C CYS A 22 -2.51 -10.95 7.67
N THR A 23 -1.61 -10.58 8.58
CA THR A 23 -1.99 -10.18 9.93
C THR A 23 -2.86 -8.91 9.90
N THR A 24 -2.48 -7.93 9.08
CA THR A 24 -3.22 -6.68 8.98
C THR A 24 -4.60 -6.90 8.38
N LEU A 25 -4.70 -7.71 7.31
CA LEU A 25 -6.00 -8.05 6.72
C LEU A 25 -6.92 -8.74 7.72
N ALA A 26 -6.40 -9.69 8.47
CA ALA A 26 -7.20 -10.47 9.42
C ALA A 26 -7.68 -9.63 10.60
N ILE A 27 -6.92 -8.64 11.04
CA ILE A 27 -7.24 -7.84 12.23
C ILE A 27 -7.85 -6.49 11.86
N SER A 28 -7.13 -5.68 11.08
CA SER A 28 -7.52 -4.29 10.82
C SER A 28 -8.61 -4.14 9.77
N ASN A 29 -8.69 -5.04 8.81
CA ASN A 29 -9.64 -4.94 7.70
C ASN A 29 -10.87 -5.82 7.84
N GLN A 30 -11.03 -6.50 8.97
CA GLN A 30 -12.21 -7.36 9.16
C GLN A 30 -13.53 -6.60 9.17
N ALA A 31 -13.50 -5.31 9.49
CA ALA A 31 -14.70 -4.46 9.45
C ALA A 31 -15.02 -3.96 8.04
N ASP A 32 -14.04 -3.98 7.12
CA ASP A 32 -14.20 -3.46 5.76
C ASP A 32 -14.72 -4.52 4.79
N TYR A 33 -14.47 -5.80 5.05
CA TYR A 33 -14.68 -6.88 4.10
C TYR A 33 -15.31 -8.10 4.76
N SER A 34 -15.96 -8.94 3.95
CA SER A 34 -16.49 -10.23 4.42
C SER A 34 -15.34 -11.17 4.80
N PRO A 35 -15.60 -12.17 5.68
CA PRO A 35 -14.58 -13.16 6.01
C PRO A 35 -14.03 -13.89 4.78
N GLU A 36 -14.87 -14.18 3.80
CA GLU A 36 -14.48 -14.86 2.57
C GLU A 36 -13.54 -14.01 1.73
N PHE A 37 -13.82 -12.71 1.65
CA PHE A 37 -12.98 -11.75 0.93
C PHE A 37 -11.60 -11.64 1.58
N ILE A 38 -11.57 -11.56 2.91
CA ILE A 38 -10.31 -11.48 3.66
C ILE A 38 -9.49 -12.75 3.44
N GLU A 39 -10.12 -13.93 3.53
CA GLU A 39 -9.45 -15.20 3.34
C GLU A 39 -8.84 -15.31 1.94
N GLU A 40 -9.58 -14.90 0.92
CA GLU A 40 -9.08 -14.88 -0.46
C GLU A 40 -7.90 -13.92 -0.61
N ASN A 41 -7.97 -12.75 0.00
CA ASN A 41 -6.88 -11.79 -0.02
C ASN A 41 -5.63 -12.32 0.69
N ILE A 42 -5.80 -13.02 1.81
CA ILE A 42 -4.68 -13.66 2.50
C ILE A 42 -4.00 -14.67 1.58
N ARG A 43 -4.78 -15.49 0.88
CA ARG A 43 -4.22 -16.46 -0.07
C ARG A 43 -3.49 -15.80 -1.23
N SER A 44 -3.97 -14.63 -1.67
CA SER A 44 -3.36 -13.90 -2.79
C SER A 44 -2.12 -13.09 -2.39
N HIS A 45 -1.72 -13.13 -1.13
CA HIS A 45 -0.53 -12.45 -0.63
C HIS A 45 0.47 -13.42 -0.02
N SER A 46 0.62 -14.59 -0.65
CA SER A 46 1.65 -15.57 -0.26
C SER A 46 3.05 -15.00 -0.52
N PRO A 47 4.09 -15.55 0.13
CA PRO A 47 5.46 -15.09 -0.13
C PRO A 47 5.84 -15.11 -1.61
N GLU A 48 5.41 -16.12 -2.36
CA GLU A 48 5.69 -16.24 -3.79
C GLU A 48 5.06 -15.09 -4.59
N VAL A 49 3.82 -14.73 -4.26
CA VAL A 49 3.12 -13.61 -4.91
C VAL A 49 3.82 -12.29 -4.57
N ILE A 50 4.23 -12.12 -3.31
CA ILE A 50 4.94 -10.90 -2.88
C ILE A 50 6.28 -10.77 -3.62
N ALA A 51 7.04 -11.86 -3.74
CA ALA A 51 8.31 -11.85 -4.45
C ALA A 51 8.13 -11.44 -5.92
N ALA A 52 7.11 -11.98 -6.59
CA ALA A 52 6.81 -11.64 -7.97
C ALA A 52 6.40 -10.17 -8.12
N ARG A 53 5.58 -9.67 -7.20
CA ARG A 53 5.14 -8.27 -7.20
C ARG A 53 6.31 -7.32 -6.99
N ALA A 54 7.27 -7.68 -6.14
CA ALA A 54 8.44 -6.87 -5.87
C ALA A 54 9.39 -6.78 -7.09
N GLU A 55 9.30 -7.72 -8.03
CA GLU A 55 10.05 -7.64 -9.28
C GLU A 55 9.42 -6.66 -10.28
N GLU A 56 8.11 -6.48 -10.21
CA GLU A 56 7.35 -5.63 -11.15
C GLU A 56 7.16 -4.21 -10.65
N ALA A 57 7.33 -3.97 -9.36
CA ALA A 57 7.11 -2.69 -8.72
C ALA A 57 8.36 -2.24 -7.97
N HIS A 58 8.43 -0.95 -7.66
CA HIS A 58 9.38 -0.46 -6.66
C HIS A 58 8.75 -0.69 -5.29
N PHE A 59 9.18 -1.73 -4.61
CA PHE A 59 8.58 -2.18 -3.36
C PHE A 59 9.49 -1.81 -2.19
N TYR A 60 8.87 -1.30 -1.11
CA TYR A 60 9.56 -0.81 0.07
C TYR A 60 9.05 -1.52 1.32
N VAL A 61 9.93 -1.64 2.30
CA VAL A 61 9.57 -2.17 3.62
C VAL A 61 9.87 -1.13 4.68
N ALA A 62 9.03 -1.10 5.71
CA ALA A 62 9.21 -0.27 6.89
C ALA A 62 9.65 -1.16 8.04
N LEU A 63 10.67 -0.76 8.77
CA LEU A 63 11.25 -1.55 9.83
C LEU A 63 11.27 -0.78 11.15
N ASP A 64 11.03 -1.51 12.23
CA ASP A 64 11.35 -1.10 13.58
C ASP A 64 12.61 -1.86 13.95
N GLY A 65 13.76 -1.16 13.97
CA GLY A 65 15.05 -1.84 14.07
C GLY A 65 15.25 -2.77 12.87
N GLU A 66 15.30 -4.08 13.11
CA GLU A 66 15.45 -5.09 12.05
C GLU A 66 14.14 -5.80 11.70
N THR A 67 13.05 -5.45 12.39
CA THR A 67 11.75 -6.12 12.22
C THR A 67 10.91 -5.38 11.19
N ILE A 68 10.47 -6.08 10.14
CA ILE A 68 9.55 -5.51 9.15
C ILE A 68 8.16 -5.38 9.77
N ILE A 69 7.63 -4.14 9.78
CA ILE A 69 6.36 -3.81 10.42
C ILE A 69 5.37 -3.16 9.44
N GLY A 70 5.78 -2.92 8.22
CA GLY A 70 4.95 -2.34 7.18
C GLY A 70 5.57 -2.47 5.82
N CYS A 71 4.80 -2.16 4.79
CA CYS A 71 5.25 -2.24 3.40
C CYS A 71 4.42 -1.35 2.50
N GLY A 72 4.91 -1.13 1.29
CA GLY A 72 4.18 -0.44 0.24
C GLY A 72 4.94 -0.48 -1.06
N GLY A 73 4.23 -0.35 -2.17
CA GLY A 73 4.83 -0.37 -3.49
C GLY A 73 4.25 0.68 -4.42
N ILE A 74 4.99 0.98 -5.46
CA ILE A 74 4.53 1.85 -6.54
C ILE A 74 4.91 1.21 -7.87
N THR A 75 3.98 1.20 -8.79
CA THR A 75 4.15 0.59 -10.11
C THR A 75 3.59 1.52 -11.17
N GLY A 76 3.91 1.26 -12.45
CA GLY A 76 3.29 1.95 -13.56
C GLY A 76 1.82 1.54 -13.67
N TYR A 77 0.96 2.50 -13.99
CA TYR A 77 -0.48 2.25 -14.12
C TYR A 77 -0.75 1.67 -15.51
N TRP A 78 -1.13 0.39 -15.54
CA TRP A 78 -1.43 -0.33 -16.78
C TRP A 78 -0.30 -0.22 -17.83
N GLY A 79 0.96 -0.29 -17.38
CA GLY A 79 2.12 -0.19 -18.26
C GLY A 79 2.50 1.21 -18.69
N SER A 80 1.78 2.24 -18.26
CA SER A 80 2.08 3.64 -18.58
C SER A 80 3.29 4.12 -17.78
N LYS A 81 4.16 4.91 -18.44
CA LYS A 81 5.27 5.57 -17.77
C LYS A 81 4.87 6.92 -17.19
N GLU A 82 3.72 7.44 -17.59
CA GLU A 82 3.23 8.77 -17.19
C GLU A 82 2.17 8.70 -16.10
N GLU A 83 1.77 7.51 -15.69
CA GLU A 83 0.82 7.27 -14.63
C GLU A 83 1.36 6.19 -13.70
N SER A 84 1.04 6.28 -12.42
CA SER A 84 1.49 5.30 -11.44
C SER A 84 0.36 4.88 -10.51
N TYR A 85 0.60 3.80 -9.79
CA TYR A 85 -0.36 3.20 -8.89
C TYR A 85 0.35 2.77 -7.61
N LEU A 86 -0.18 3.21 -6.46
CA LEU A 86 0.30 2.75 -5.16
C LEU A 86 -0.37 1.43 -4.84
N THR A 87 0.40 0.47 -4.36
CA THR A 87 -0.09 -0.88 -4.10
C THR A 87 0.46 -1.43 -2.79
N SER A 88 -0.30 -2.33 -2.18
CA SER A 88 0.16 -3.15 -1.05
C SER A 88 0.67 -2.35 0.15
N ILE A 89 0.00 -1.24 0.46
CA ILE A 89 0.36 -0.41 1.62
C ILE A 89 -0.31 -1.01 2.85
N PHE A 90 0.49 -1.57 3.75
CA PHE A 90 0.03 -2.19 4.98
C PHE A 90 0.95 -1.84 6.14
N VAL A 91 0.37 -1.63 7.30
CA VAL A 91 1.08 -1.38 8.56
C VAL A 91 0.51 -2.32 9.62
N LEU A 92 1.37 -3.03 10.33
CA LEU A 92 0.93 -3.92 11.41
C LEU A 92 0.04 -3.16 12.40
N PRO A 93 -1.03 -3.80 12.92
CA PRO A 93 -1.98 -3.14 13.81
C PRO A 93 -1.33 -2.38 14.98
N ASP A 94 -0.34 -2.97 15.63
CA ASP A 94 0.33 -2.35 16.80
C ASP A 94 1.13 -1.10 16.43
N TYR A 95 1.42 -0.88 15.16
CA TYR A 95 2.19 0.26 14.67
C TYR A 95 1.32 1.31 13.96
N GLN A 96 0.02 1.08 13.87
CA GLN A 96 -0.90 2.06 13.27
C GLN A 96 -1.08 3.26 14.20
N GLY A 97 -1.38 4.42 13.62
CA GLY A 97 -1.54 5.65 14.37
C GLY A 97 -0.25 6.29 14.85
N LYS A 98 0.91 5.82 14.37
CA LYS A 98 2.23 6.31 14.78
C LYS A 98 3.02 6.95 13.64
N GLY A 99 2.34 7.23 12.52
CA GLY A 99 2.97 7.88 11.37
C GLY A 99 3.71 6.96 10.42
N VAL A 100 3.62 5.63 10.59
CA VAL A 100 4.31 4.66 9.71
C VAL A 100 3.72 4.71 8.31
N GLY A 101 2.39 4.69 8.19
CA GLY A 101 1.72 4.76 6.89
C GLY A 101 2.07 6.03 6.13
N ARG A 102 2.11 7.15 6.82
CA ARG A 102 2.52 8.43 6.25
C ARG A 102 3.94 8.36 5.70
N LYS A 103 4.87 7.79 6.46
CA LYS A 103 6.26 7.62 6.03
C LYS A 103 6.37 6.73 4.79
N ILE A 104 5.57 5.67 4.75
CA ILE A 104 5.53 4.79 3.57
C ILE A 104 5.07 5.59 2.34
N VAL A 105 3.96 6.30 2.43
CA VAL A 105 3.44 7.09 1.31
C VAL A 105 4.44 8.17 0.89
N GLU A 106 5.06 8.87 1.84
CA GLU A 106 6.09 9.86 1.53
C GLU A 106 7.27 9.23 0.79
N THR A 107 7.68 8.03 1.18
CA THR A 107 8.75 7.29 0.51
C THR A 107 8.36 6.94 -0.93
N LEU A 108 7.13 6.46 -1.13
CA LEU A 108 6.62 6.16 -2.47
C LEU A 108 6.51 7.42 -3.32
N GLU A 109 6.13 8.54 -2.73
CA GLU A 109 6.04 9.83 -3.44
C GLU A 109 7.42 10.43 -3.75
N ALA A 110 8.47 9.94 -3.12
CA ALA A 110 9.85 10.29 -3.46
C ALA A 110 10.46 9.37 -4.52
N ASP A 111 9.75 8.31 -4.90
CA ASP A 111 10.22 7.34 -5.88
C ASP A 111 10.13 7.91 -7.31
N GLU A 112 11.02 7.43 -8.18
CA GLU A 112 11.06 7.81 -9.60
C GLU A 112 9.70 7.62 -10.29
N TYR A 113 8.99 6.54 -9.99
CA TYR A 113 7.69 6.27 -10.61
C TYR A 113 6.64 7.31 -10.26
N PHE A 114 6.70 7.88 -9.07
CA PHE A 114 5.83 8.98 -8.71
C PHE A 114 6.26 10.28 -9.42
N HIS A 115 7.55 10.55 -9.42
CA HIS A 115 8.08 11.79 -10.02
C HIS A 115 7.80 11.91 -11.51
N ARG A 116 7.90 10.82 -12.26
CA ARG A 116 7.65 10.82 -13.70
C ARG A 116 6.16 10.85 -14.07
N ALA A 117 5.29 10.56 -13.09
CA ALA A 117 3.85 10.44 -13.35
C ALA A 117 3.16 11.80 -13.15
N TRP A 118 2.21 12.10 -14.04
CA TRP A 118 1.30 13.24 -13.84
C TRP A 118 0.09 12.83 -13.00
N HIS A 119 -0.15 11.53 -12.86
CA HIS A 119 -1.32 10.96 -12.22
C HIS A 119 -0.91 9.72 -11.42
N THR A 120 -1.28 9.69 -10.14
CA THR A 120 -1.04 8.55 -9.27
C THR A 120 -2.37 8.14 -8.63
N GLU A 121 -2.66 6.85 -8.62
CA GLU A 121 -3.90 6.31 -8.11
C GLU A 121 -3.64 5.29 -7.01
N VAL A 122 -4.60 5.13 -6.09
CA VAL A 122 -4.57 4.12 -5.04
C VAL A 122 -5.97 3.56 -4.83
N GLY A 123 -6.07 2.25 -4.65
CA GLY A 123 -7.31 1.61 -4.22
C GLY A 123 -7.30 1.47 -2.70
N SER A 124 -8.18 2.19 -2.03
CA SER A 124 -8.22 2.26 -0.57
C SER A 124 -9.28 1.37 0.02
N SER A 125 -8.97 0.72 1.16
CA SER A 125 -10.01 0.15 2.00
C SER A 125 -10.87 1.28 2.56
N LEU A 126 -12.09 0.96 3.00
CA LEU A 126 -12.98 1.97 3.59
C LEU A 126 -12.33 2.65 4.79
N THR A 127 -11.65 1.90 5.63
CA THR A 127 -10.99 2.42 6.84
C THR A 127 -9.86 3.40 6.51
N ALA A 128 -9.17 3.21 5.40
CA ALA A 128 -8.00 4.01 5.05
C ALA A 128 -8.31 5.27 4.23
N VAL A 129 -9.57 5.47 3.81
CA VAL A 129 -9.94 6.62 2.97
C VAL A 129 -9.51 7.95 3.57
N SER A 130 -9.82 8.19 4.85
CA SER A 130 -9.49 9.47 5.47
C SER A 130 -7.98 9.70 5.55
N PHE A 131 -7.20 8.63 5.71
CA PHE A 131 -5.74 8.71 5.69
C PHE A 131 -5.24 9.23 4.34
N TYR A 132 -5.68 8.62 3.23
CA TYR A 132 -5.26 9.05 1.90
C TYR A 132 -5.76 10.45 1.56
N ARG A 133 -6.96 10.81 2.02
CA ARG A 133 -7.49 12.16 1.84
C ARG A 133 -6.57 13.19 2.51
N LYS A 134 -6.10 12.91 3.71
CA LYS A 134 -5.15 13.76 4.43
C LYS A 134 -3.80 13.86 3.73
N MET A 135 -3.42 12.82 2.99
CA MET A 135 -2.19 12.82 2.20
C MET A 135 -2.34 13.57 0.86
N GLY A 136 -3.53 14.09 0.58
CA GLY A 136 -3.77 14.89 -0.62
C GLY A 136 -4.43 14.14 -1.78
N TYR A 137 -4.88 12.91 -1.56
CA TYR A 137 -5.58 12.12 -2.59
C TYR A 137 -7.07 12.48 -2.59
N ALA A 138 -7.64 12.62 -3.78
CA ALA A 138 -9.05 12.94 -3.97
C ALA A 138 -9.81 11.74 -4.53
N PHE A 139 -11.11 11.71 -4.32
CA PHE A 139 -11.96 10.65 -4.90
C PHE A 139 -11.87 10.71 -6.43
N LYS A 140 -11.57 9.58 -7.05
CA LYS A 140 -11.50 9.48 -8.51
C LYS A 140 -12.91 9.73 -9.09
N ASN A 141 -13.01 10.71 -9.99
CA ASN A 141 -14.28 11.11 -10.60
C ASN A 141 -15.38 11.47 -9.60
N GLY A 142 -15.00 11.85 -8.36
CA GLY A 142 -15.94 12.18 -7.31
C GLY A 142 -16.68 10.97 -6.73
N ILE A 143 -16.31 9.75 -7.09
CA ILE A 143 -17.00 8.53 -6.65
C ILE A 143 -16.50 8.15 -5.26
N THR A 144 -17.42 8.10 -4.29
CA THR A 144 -17.10 7.81 -2.89
C THR A 144 -17.36 6.36 -2.49
N ASP A 145 -18.04 5.59 -3.33
CA ASP A 145 -18.37 4.19 -3.06
C ASP A 145 -17.26 3.26 -3.47
N THR A 146 -17.28 2.04 -2.91
CA THR A 146 -16.38 0.99 -3.33
C THR A 146 -16.70 0.51 -4.73
N ASP A 147 -15.66 0.06 -5.44
CA ASP A 147 -15.80 -0.54 -6.76
C ASP A 147 -16.07 -2.05 -6.65
N GLU A 148 -16.04 -2.74 -7.80
CA GLU A 148 -16.26 -4.20 -7.86
C GLU A 148 -15.22 -5.01 -7.08
N TYR A 149 -14.08 -4.42 -6.76
CA TYR A 149 -13.01 -5.06 -5.98
C TYR A 149 -13.07 -4.67 -4.49
N GLY A 150 -14.09 -3.93 -4.07
CA GLY A 150 -14.26 -3.54 -2.68
C GLY A 150 -13.37 -2.40 -2.22
N VAL A 151 -12.80 -1.64 -3.14
CA VAL A 151 -11.92 -0.51 -2.80
C VAL A 151 -12.51 0.82 -3.29
N VAL A 152 -12.20 1.88 -2.56
CA VAL A 152 -12.51 3.24 -2.98
C VAL A 152 -11.31 3.75 -3.77
N ARG A 153 -11.54 4.24 -4.99
CA ARG A 153 -10.46 4.73 -5.82
C ARG A 153 -10.16 6.19 -5.53
N LEU A 154 -8.92 6.46 -5.21
CA LEU A 154 -8.42 7.80 -4.92
C LEU A 154 -7.26 8.13 -5.85
N GLU A 155 -7.05 9.40 -6.12
CA GLU A 155 -6.03 9.83 -7.06
C GLU A 155 -5.40 11.14 -6.65
N LYS A 156 -4.18 11.34 -7.10
CA LYS A 156 -3.44 12.60 -6.99
C LYS A 156 -2.95 12.97 -8.38
N ARG A 157 -3.27 14.17 -8.83
CA ARG A 157 -2.82 14.68 -10.13
C ARG A 157 -1.88 15.85 -9.90
N LYS A 158 -0.78 15.89 -10.66
CA LYS A 158 0.11 17.03 -10.67
C LYS A 158 -0.46 18.07 -11.62
N GLU A 159 -0.30 19.33 -11.26
CA GLU A 159 -0.65 20.41 -12.16
C GLU A 159 0.27 20.39 -13.38
N GLN A 160 -0.31 20.58 -14.55
CA GLN A 160 0.42 20.63 -15.81
C GLN A 160 0.66 22.07 -16.23
#